data_d18802be5a425d44e7dc2524998c3720
#
_entry.id   d18802be5a425d44e7dc2524998c3720
#
_cell.length_a   1.000
_cell.length_b   1.000
_cell.length_c   1.000
_cell.angle_alpha   90.00
_cell.angle_beta   90.00
_cell.angle_gamma   90.00
#
_symmetry.space_group_name_H-M   'P 1'
#
loop_
_entity.id
_entity.type
_entity.pdbx_description
1 polymer ?
#
loop_
_entity_poly.entity_id
_entity_poly.type
_entity_poly.pdbx_seq_one_letter_code
_entity_poly.pdbx_strand_id
1 'polypeptide(L)'
;MLAVDAPSFLQIAGDYGRLYREKSFMSGGDFAWFFATKGARYKRSMERAAQQNENIACFLRSERNQEEIRQQRRASNPEQLTGARLSRWLNTHADRNTLAQYALAYQEQNQPQPRAEALAAFSHCPYPDDPLPIMEDTQSSCEALQKAAWSALENLRHPAVRRFALDNAEHGIRTPENFAILVTNYAPKDSTLLEALLRERIAAKDWDGVHVAGMDIYRTFNKGSTIPHPKHLLPLLYEYTPCSFCRETAVCHMSRHKLLTKEILEECLYDSNDEIRRYAQKRLNK
;
A
#
# COMPACT_ATOMS: atom_id res chain seq x y z
N MET A 1 10.38 -9.92 -18.49
CA MET A 1 9.12 -9.56 -19.15
C MET A 1 8.93 -10.54 -20.29
N LEU A 2 8.00 -11.47 -20.19
CA LEU A 2 7.52 -12.16 -21.37
C LEU A 2 7.14 -11.07 -22.36
N ALA A 3 7.72 -11.12 -23.57
CA ALA A 3 7.24 -10.29 -24.67
C ALA A 3 5.83 -10.82 -24.97
N VAL A 4 4.83 -10.27 -24.29
CA VAL A 4 3.43 -10.58 -24.59
C VAL A 4 3.24 -10.08 -26.01
N ASP A 5 3.08 -10.99 -26.95
CA ASP A 5 2.78 -10.66 -28.33
C ASP A 5 1.34 -10.09 -28.45
N ALA A 6 1.02 -9.50 -29.57
CA ALA A 6 -0.29 -8.89 -29.76
C ALA A 6 -1.46 -9.91 -29.64
N PRO A 7 -1.37 -11.15 -30.15
CA PRO A 7 -2.40 -12.17 -29.96
C PRO A 7 -2.64 -12.51 -28.49
N SER A 8 -1.59 -12.79 -27.73
CA SER A 8 -1.70 -13.10 -26.28
C SER A 8 -2.29 -11.95 -25.51
N PHE A 9 -1.94 -10.71 -25.87
CA PHE A 9 -2.51 -9.52 -25.24
C PHE A 9 -4.00 -9.36 -25.52
N LEU A 10 -4.44 -9.63 -26.75
CA LEU A 10 -5.85 -9.60 -27.13
C LEU A 10 -6.66 -10.71 -26.43
N GLN A 11 -6.07 -11.89 -26.25
CA GLN A 11 -6.66 -12.98 -25.47
C GLN A 11 -6.92 -12.53 -24.02
N ILE A 12 -5.90 -11.99 -23.37
CA ILE A 12 -5.99 -11.46 -22.00
C ILE A 12 -7.08 -10.38 -21.90
N ALA A 13 -7.12 -9.43 -22.83
CA ALA A 13 -8.15 -8.40 -22.87
C ALA A 13 -9.55 -8.98 -23.07
N GLY A 14 -9.70 -10.02 -23.88
CA GLY A 14 -10.95 -10.75 -24.07
C GLY A 14 -11.42 -11.48 -22.82
N ASP A 15 -10.52 -12.19 -22.12
CA ASP A 15 -10.83 -12.90 -20.89
C ASP A 15 -11.25 -11.93 -19.79
N TYR A 16 -10.58 -10.80 -19.66
CA TYR A 16 -10.99 -9.75 -18.72
C TYR A 16 -12.34 -9.14 -19.07
N GLY A 17 -12.58 -8.82 -20.33
CA GLY A 17 -13.88 -8.32 -20.76
C GLY A 17 -15.01 -9.29 -20.49
N ARG A 18 -14.76 -10.60 -20.60
CA ARG A 18 -15.71 -11.66 -20.23
C ARG A 18 -15.99 -11.63 -18.72
N LEU A 19 -14.97 -11.58 -17.88
CA LEU A 19 -15.10 -11.50 -16.43
C LEU A 19 -15.86 -10.24 -15.97
N TYR A 20 -15.62 -9.10 -16.59
CA TYR A 20 -16.39 -7.88 -16.35
C TYR A 20 -17.88 -8.05 -16.70
N ARG A 21 -18.16 -8.68 -17.84
CA ARG A 21 -19.54 -8.92 -18.27
C ARG A 21 -20.29 -9.88 -17.34
N GLU A 22 -19.60 -10.90 -16.85
CA GLU A 22 -20.12 -11.90 -15.91
C GLU A 22 -20.20 -11.37 -14.47
N LYS A 23 -19.80 -10.13 -14.20
CA LYS A 23 -19.73 -9.50 -12.87
C LYS A 23 -18.92 -10.31 -11.83
N SER A 24 -18.07 -11.21 -12.29
CA SER A 24 -17.26 -12.07 -11.45
C SER A 24 -15.92 -11.45 -11.03
N PHE A 25 -15.66 -10.20 -11.47
CA PHE A 25 -14.41 -9.50 -11.19
C PHE A 25 -14.66 -8.18 -10.45
N MET A 26 -13.99 -8.00 -9.31
CA MET A 26 -14.21 -6.88 -8.39
C MET A 26 -13.07 -5.88 -8.28
N SER A 27 -11.87 -6.15 -8.80
CA SER A 27 -10.76 -5.20 -8.70
C SER A 27 -10.00 -5.05 -10.03
N GLY A 28 -10.03 -3.84 -10.59
CA GLY A 28 -9.30 -3.48 -11.82
C GLY A 28 -7.91 -2.87 -11.58
N GLY A 29 -7.43 -2.80 -10.33
CA GLY A 29 -6.24 -2.03 -9.98
C GLY A 29 -4.95 -2.51 -10.65
N ASP A 30 -4.73 -3.81 -10.67
CA ASP A 30 -3.49 -4.41 -11.16
C ASP A 30 -3.36 -4.35 -12.68
N PHE A 31 -4.49 -4.40 -13.39
CA PHE A 31 -4.52 -4.31 -14.84
C PHE A 31 -4.44 -2.89 -15.38
N ALA A 32 -4.94 -1.90 -14.67
CA ALA A 32 -4.76 -0.50 -15.05
C ALA A 32 -3.28 -0.14 -15.18
N TRP A 33 -2.43 -0.65 -14.28
CA TRP A 33 -0.98 -0.49 -14.39
C TRP A 33 -0.39 -1.21 -15.61
N PHE A 34 -0.76 -2.46 -15.84
CA PHE A 34 -0.29 -3.25 -16.99
C PHE A 34 -0.69 -2.57 -18.30
N PHE A 35 -1.92 -2.09 -18.43
CA PHE A 35 -2.40 -1.38 -19.62
C PHE A 35 -1.78 0.00 -19.76
N ALA A 36 -1.57 0.74 -18.69
CA ALA A 36 -0.87 2.03 -18.74
C ALA A 36 0.58 1.89 -19.24
N THR A 37 1.26 0.79 -18.85
CA THR A 37 2.66 0.56 -19.23
C THR A 37 2.83 -0.14 -20.56
N LYS A 38 1.89 -0.98 -20.98
CA LYS A 38 1.96 -1.82 -22.19
C LYS A 38 0.89 -1.51 -23.24
N GLY A 39 -0.25 -0.97 -22.81
CA GLY A 39 -1.46 -0.80 -23.64
C GLY A 39 -1.31 0.20 -24.77
N ALA A 40 -0.51 1.26 -24.61
CA ALA A 40 -0.31 2.24 -25.68
C ALA A 40 0.19 1.59 -26.99
N ARG A 41 1.04 0.56 -26.89
CA ARG A 41 1.55 -0.19 -28.02
C ARG A 41 0.46 -1.01 -28.72
N TYR A 42 -0.50 -1.53 -27.99
CA TYR A 42 -1.54 -2.43 -28.51
C TYR A 42 -2.92 -1.77 -28.66
N LYS A 43 -3.05 -0.50 -28.29
CA LYS A 43 -4.31 0.22 -28.31
C LYS A 43 -5.06 0.10 -29.64
N ARG A 44 -4.39 0.35 -30.76
CA ARG A 44 -4.99 0.23 -32.11
C ARG A 44 -5.41 -1.20 -32.46
N SER A 45 -4.67 -2.20 -31.97
CA SER A 45 -5.00 -3.62 -32.20
C SER A 45 -6.23 -4.01 -31.37
N MET A 46 -6.34 -3.53 -30.15
CA MET A 46 -7.53 -3.73 -29.32
C MET A 46 -8.77 -3.03 -29.88
N GLU A 47 -8.63 -1.80 -30.35
CA GLU A 47 -9.73 -1.04 -30.98
C GLU A 47 -10.29 -1.74 -32.22
N ARG A 48 -9.40 -2.31 -33.04
CA ARG A 48 -9.81 -3.14 -34.20
C ARG A 48 -10.47 -4.45 -33.77
N ALA A 49 -9.86 -5.15 -32.83
CA ALA A 49 -10.40 -6.42 -32.35
C ALA A 49 -11.75 -6.24 -31.60
N ALA A 50 -11.98 -5.11 -30.94
CA ALA A 50 -13.24 -4.79 -30.30
C ALA A 50 -14.42 -4.69 -31.25
N GLN A 51 -14.18 -4.39 -32.54
CA GLN A 51 -15.23 -4.39 -33.58
C GLN A 51 -15.80 -5.78 -33.84
N GLN A 52 -15.03 -6.83 -33.56
CA GLN A 52 -15.38 -8.22 -33.82
C GLN A 52 -15.50 -9.08 -32.55
N ASN A 53 -15.12 -8.55 -31.41
CA ASN A 53 -15.12 -9.26 -30.14
C ASN A 53 -15.72 -8.42 -29.01
N GLU A 54 -16.95 -8.75 -28.63
CA GLU A 54 -17.71 -8.05 -27.61
C GLU A 54 -17.04 -8.08 -26.21
N ASN A 55 -16.26 -9.10 -25.88
CA ASN A 55 -15.52 -9.13 -24.62
C ASN A 55 -14.41 -8.06 -24.62
N ILE A 56 -13.68 -7.91 -25.71
CA ILE A 56 -12.66 -6.84 -25.85
C ILE A 56 -13.33 -5.47 -25.84
N ALA A 57 -14.51 -5.33 -26.50
CA ALA A 57 -15.27 -4.09 -26.44
C ALA A 57 -15.73 -3.75 -25.02
N CYS A 58 -16.20 -4.73 -24.26
CA CYS A 58 -16.59 -4.59 -22.86
C CYS A 58 -15.39 -4.15 -22.01
N PHE A 59 -14.23 -4.78 -22.21
CA PHE A 59 -13.00 -4.41 -21.53
C PHE A 59 -12.62 -2.95 -21.80
N LEU A 60 -12.62 -2.50 -23.06
CA LEU A 60 -12.28 -1.11 -23.41
C LEU A 60 -13.30 -0.11 -22.85
N ARG A 61 -14.58 -0.44 -22.80
CA ARG A 61 -15.61 0.41 -22.14
C ARG A 61 -15.33 0.50 -20.64
N SER A 62 -15.00 -0.61 -20.00
CA SER A 62 -14.67 -0.65 -18.57
C SER A 62 -13.46 0.24 -18.25
N GLU A 63 -12.40 0.16 -19.06
CA GLU A 63 -11.20 1.00 -18.86
C GLU A 63 -11.50 2.50 -19.06
N ARG A 64 -12.31 2.87 -20.06
CA ARG A 64 -12.77 4.26 -20.24
C ARG A 64 -13.59 4.74 -19.05
N ASN A 65 -14.56 3.97 -18.62
CA ASN A 65 -15.38 4.30 -17.45
C ASN A 65 -14.52 4.46 -16.19
N GLN A 66 -13.51 3.62 -16.01
CA GLN A 66 -12.56 3.74 -14.90
C GLN A 66 -11.75 5.04 -14.97
N GLU A 67 -11.29 5.44 -16.15
CA GLU A 67 -10.53 6.68 -16.31
C GLU A 67 -11.43 7.91 -16.14
N GLU A 68 -12.65 7.90 -16.66
CA GLU A 68 -13.65 8.95 -16.44
C GLU A 68 -13.98 9.07 -14.94
N ILE A 69 -14.18 7.96 -14.25
CA ILE A 69 -14.37 7.93 -12.80
C ILE A 69 -13.15 8.50 -12.07
N ARG A 70 -11.93 8.18 -12.50
CA ARG A 70 -10.70 8.75 -11.92
C ARG A 70 -10.62 10.27 -12.15
N GLN A 71 -10.96 10.74 -13.36
CA GLN A 71 -10.97 12.17 -13.68
C GLN A 71 -12.06 12.92 -12.89
N GLN A 72 -13.26 12.36 -12.81
CA GLN A 72 -14.33 12.89 -11.96
C GLN A 72 -13.92 12.92 -10.48
N ARG A 73 -13.24 11.86 -10.00
CA ARG A 73 -12.72 11.81 -8.61
C ARG A 73 -11.62 12.85 -8.35
N ARG A 74 -10.79 13.17 -9.34
CA ARG A 74 -9.78 14.24 -9.23
C ARG A 74 -10.39 15.63 -9.22
N ALA A 75 -11.53 15.80 -9.91
CA ALA A 75 -12.28 17.04 -9.97
C ALA A 75 -13.35 17.19 -8.86
N SER A 76 -13.49 16.18 -7.98
CA SER A 76 -14.52 16.17 -6.93
C SER A 76 -14.29 17.29 -5.92
N ASN A 77 -15.36 18.04 -5.60
CA ASN A 77 -15.38 18.95 -4.47
C ASN A 77 -15.06 18.16 -3.16
N PRO A 78 -14.12 18.61 -2.33
CA PRO A 78 -13.77 17.95 -1.09
C PRO A 78 -14.98 17.70 -0.17
N GLU A 79 -15.99 18.56 -0.19
CA GLU A 79 -17.22 18.38 0.57
C GLU A 79 -18.03 17.11 0.22
N GLN A 80 -17.79 16.53 -0.95
CA GLN A 80 -18.43 15.28 -1.41
C GLN A 80 -17.58 14.03 -1.16
N LEU A 81 -16.36 14.22 -0.65
CA LEU A 81 -15.44 13.13 -0.34
C LEU A 81 -15.64 12.65 1.09
N THR A 82 -15.55 11.35 1.31
CA THR A 82 -15.64 10.72 2.63
C THR A 82 -14.53 9.69 2.83
N GLY A 83 -14.20 9.40 4.08
CA GLY A 83 -13.26 8.36 4.48
C GLY A 83 -11.91 8.46 3.77
N ALA A 84 -11.39 7.33 3.29
CA ALA A 84 -10.06 7.25 2.64
C ALA A 84 -9.88 8.15 1.40
N ARG A 85 -10.97 8.51 0.71
CA ARG A 85 -10.89 9.45 -0.44
C ARG A 85 -10.65 10.87 0.03
N LEU A 86 -11.38 11.30 1.03
CA LEU A 86 -11.18 12.59 1.68
C LEU A 86 -9.76 12.68 2.24
N SER A 87 -9.33 11.66 2.96
CA SER A 87 -8.01 11.60 3.57
C SER A 87 -6.87 11.75 2.55
N ARG A 88 -6.93 11.04 1.42
CA ARG A 88 -5.94 11.19 0.34
C ARG A 88 -5.95 12.57 -0.30
N TRP A 89 -7.13 13.16 -0.45
CA TRP A 89 -7.26 14.52 -0.95
C TRP A 89 -6.64 15.51 0.03
N LEU A 90 -6.95 15.40 1.32
CA LEU A 90 -6.39 16.23 2.39
C LEU A 90 -4.86 16.13 2.42
N ASN A 91 -4.31 14.94 2.35
CA ASN A 91 -2.85 14.72 2.34
C ASN A 91 -2.14 15.42 1.15
N THR A 92 -2.85 15.71 0.06
CA THR A 92 -2.27 16.25 -1.16
C THR A 92 -2.51 17.74 -1.33
N HIS A 93 -3.65 18.24 -0.82
CA HIS A 93 -4.17 19.58 -1.15
C HIS A 93 -4.46 20.47 0.06
N ALA A 94 -4.64 19.88 1.27
CA ALA A 94 -5.01 20.64 2.43
C ALA A 94 -3.80 21.40 3.02
N ASP A 95 -4.03 22.64 3.38
CA ASP A 95 -3.13 23.39 4.22
C ASP A 95 -3.37 23.07 5.71
N ARG A 96 -2.53 23.63 6.57
CA ARG A 96 -2.63 23.41 8.02
C ARG A 96 -3.98 23.85 8.60
N ASN A 97 -4.56 24.93 8.09
CA ASN A 97 -5.83 25.45 8.60
C ASN A 97 -6.99 24.52 8.23
N THR A 98 -6.97 24.01 7.01
CA THR A 98 -7.95 23.01 6.56
C THR A 98 -7.87 21.75 7.42
N LEU A 99 -6.66 21.22 7.64
CA LEU A 99 -6.49 20.05 8.53
C LEU A 99 -6.99 20.31 9.95
N ALA A 100 -6.73 21.49 10.50
CA ALA A 100 -7.20 21.87 11.84
C ALA A 100 -8.73 21.91 11.93
N GLN A 101 -9.44 22.35 10.88
CA GLN A 101 -10.91 22.32 10.82
C GLN A 101 -11.45 20.87 10.90
N TYR A 102 -10.86 19.94 10.15
CA TYR A 102 -11.23 18.52 10.24
C TYR A 102 -10.89 17.90 11.58
N ALA A 103 -9.79 18.31 12.21
CA ALA A 103 -9.42 17.86 13.56
C ALA A 103 -10.42 18.36 14.60
N LEU A 104 -10.82 19.63 14.51
CA LEU A 104 -11.87 20.20 15.38
C LEU A 104 -13.18 19.45 15.19
N ALA A 105 -13.60 19.19 13.94
CA ALA A 105 -14.82 18.43 13.68
C ALA A 105 -14.80 17.04 14.31
N TYR A 106 -13.63 16.35 14.37
CA TYR A 106 -13.46 15.10 15.10
C TYR A 106 -13.58 15.31 16.63
N GLN A 107 -12.93 16.34 17.16
CA GLN A 107 -12.92 16.60 18.62
C GLN A 107 -14.30 16.97 19.16
N GLU A 108 -15.13 17.65 18.37
CA GLU A 108 -16.49 18.04 18.74
C GLU A 108 -17.49 16.87 18.76
N GLN A 109 -17.13 15.71 18.17
CA GLN A 109 -18.04 14.57 18.15
C GLN A 109 -18.02 13.79 19.48
N ASN A 110 -19.18 13.74 20.14
CA ASN A 110 -19.36 12.97 21.35
C ASN A 110 -19.95 11.56 21.11
N GLN A 111 -20.50 11.31 19.92
CA GLN A 111 -21.06 10.02 19.55
C GLN A 111 -19.99 9.18 18.82
N PRO A 112 -19.83 7.90 19.18
CA PRO A 112 -18.75 7.08 18.62
C PRO A 112 -18.78 6.94 17.09
N GLN A 113 -19.94 6.78 16.50
CA GLN A 113 -20.07 6.59 15.05
C GLN A 113 -19.73 7.86 14.25
N PRO A 114 -20.33 9.05 14.51
CA PRO A 114 -19.91 10.30 13.88
C PRO A 114 -18.44 10.64 14.13
N ARG A 115 -17.93 10.32 15.32
CA ARG A 115 -16.53 10.52 15.70
C ARG A 115 -15.61 9.66 14.82
N ALA A 116 -15.98 8.39 14.56
CA ALA A 116 -15.26 7.50 13.65
C ALA A 116 -15.24 8.04 12.20
N GLU A 117 -16.37 8.54 11.73
CA GLU A 117 -16.50 9.10 10.37
C GLU A 117 -15.62 10.34 10.19
N ALA A 118 -15.58 11.24 11.18
CA ALA A 118 -14.71 12.41 11.17
C ALA A 118 -13.23 12.01 11.24
N LEU A 119 -12.87 11.03 12.09
CA LEU A 119 -11.51 10.56 12.24
C LEU A 119 -10.98 9.84 11.00
N ALA A 120 -11.86 9.21 10.20
CA ALA A 120 -11.48 8.56 8.94
C ALA A 120 -10.85 9.53 7.92
N ALA A 121 -11.03 10.85 8.09
CA ALA A 121 -10.34 11.87 7.32
C ALA A 121 -8.81 11.81 7.47
N PHE A 122 -8.31 11.21 8.54
CA PHE A 122 -6.88 11.10 8.85
C PHE A 122 -6.27 9.71 8.55
N SER A 123 -7.00 8.82 7.88
CA SER A 123 -6.52 7.48 7.54
C SER A 123 -5.33 7.44 6.55
N HIS A 124 -5.01 8.55 5.86
CA HIS A 124 -3.89 8.69 4.93
C HIS A 124 -3.17 10.04 5.03
N CYS A 125 -3.56 10.88 5.97
CA CYS A 125 -2.87 12.13 6.24
C CYS A 125 -2.62 12.28 7.74
N PRO A 126 -1.54 12.98 8.15
CA PRO A 126 -1.23 13.14 9.56
C PRO A 126 -2.28 14.02 10.25
N TYR A 127 -2.69 13.60 11.44
CA TYR A 127 -3.51 14.39 12.33
C TYR A 127 -2.69 15.59 12.86
N PRO A 128 -3.22 16.83 12.86
CA PRO A 128 -2.41 18.02 13.10
C PRO A 128 -2.24 18.38 14.58
N ASP A 129 -3.05 17.81 15.47
CA ASP A 129 -3.13 18.18 16.91
C ASP A 129 -2.59 17.08 17.82
N ASP A 130 -2.86 17.20 19.13
CA ASP A 130 -2.49 16.20 20.13
C ASP A 130 -3.13 14.83 19.84
N PRO A 131 -2.33 13.76 19.70
CA PRO A 131 -2.85 12.43 19.39
C PRO A 131 -3.50 11.71 20.59
N LEU A 132 -3.46 12.25 21.78
CA LEU A 132 -3.99 11.59 22.99
C LEU A 132 -5.44 11.11 22.83
N PRO A 133 -6.40 11.93 22.36
CA PRO A 133 -7.77 11.46 22.15
C PRO A 133 -7.89 10.31 21.16
N ILE A 134 -7.02 10.27 20.13
CA ILE A 134 -7.01 9.17 19.15
C ILE A 134 -6.45 7.90 19.80
N MET A 135 -5.41 8.00 20.62
CA MET A 135 -4.88 6.86 21.37
C MET A 135 -5.92 6.27 22.33
N GLU A 136 -6.72 7.10 23.00
CA GLU A 136 -7.83 6.67 23.83
C GLU A 136 -8.91 5.94 23.03
N ASP A 137 -9.24 6.46 21.83
CA ASP A 137 -10.24 5.87 20.95
C ASP A 137 -9.85 4.48 20.41
N THR A 138 -8.57 4.08 20.48
CA THR A 138 -8.16 2.69 20.16
C THR A 138 -8.73 1.65 21.12
N GLN A 139 -9.22 2.07 22.29
CA GLN A 139 -9.84 1.22 23.29
C GLN A 139 -11.38 1.31 23.25
N SER A 140 -11.96 2.00 22.27
CA SER A 140 -13.39 2.17 22.13
C SER A 140 -14.10 0.83 21.96
N SER A 141 -15.27 0.69 22.59
CA SER A 141 -16.18 -0.45 22.32
C SER A 141 -16.88 -0.36 20.97
N CYS A 142 -16.85 0.80 20.30
CA CYS A 142 -17.32 0.98 18.94
C CYS A 142 -16.20 0.56 17.96
N GLU A 143 -16.38 -0.58 17.30
CA GLU A 143 -15.40 -1.13 16.36
C GLU A 143 -15.01 -0.14 15.25
N ALA A 144 -15.98 0.63 14.73
CA ALA A 144 -15.72 1.63 13.71
C ALA A 144 -14.77 2.72 14.20
N LEU A 145 -14.95 3.22 15.44
CA LEU A 145 -14.09 4.23 16.03
C LEU A 145 -12.71 3.66 16.36
N GLN A 146 -12.65 2.48 16.96
CA GLN A 146 -11.41 1.77 17.22
C GLN A 146 -10.56 1.62 15.93
N LYS A 147 -11.18 1.15 14.85
CA LYS A 147 -10.53 0.96 13.55
C LYS A 147 -10.06 2.27 12.92
N ALA A 148 -10.88 3.32 13.01
CA ALA A 148 -10.49 4.65 12.53
C ALA A 148 -9.31 5.23 13.33
N ALA A 149 -9.28 5.01 14.64
CA ALA A 149 -8.21 5.46 15.53
C ALA A 149 -6.87 4.79 15.18
N TRP A 150 -6.84 3.46 15.06
CA TRP A 150 -5.65 2.75 14.63
C TRP A 150 -5.15 3.26 13.27
N SER A 151 -6.05 3.39 12.27
CA SER A 151 -5.70 3.85 10.93
C SER A 151 -5.16 5.29 10.90
N ALA A 152 -5.67 6.18 11.76
CA ALA A 152 -5.15 7.54 11.87
C ALA A 152 -3.73 7.56 12.49
N LEU A 153 -3.50 6.75 13.53
CA LEU A 153 -2.19 6.66 14.19
C LEU A 153 -1.09 6.07 13.27
N GLU A 154 -1.43 5.18 12.34
CA GLU A 154 -0.47 4.62 11.37
C GLU A 154 0.22 5.70 10.51
N ASN A 155 -0.41 6.85 10.32
CA ASN A 155 0.11 7.94 9.50
C ASN A 155 0.71 9.09 10.34
N LEU A 156 0.72 8.93 11.66
CA LEU A 156 1.14 10.00 12.56
C LEU A 156 2.53 9.71 13.16
N ARG A 157 3.47 10.59 12.84
CA ARG A 157 4.80 10.57 13.45
C ARG A 157 4.84 11.52 14.64
N HIS A 158 4.77 10.96 15.86
CA HIS A 158 4.75 11.73 17.09
C HIS A 158 5.40 10.96 18.25
N PRO A 159 6.16 11.61 19.16
CA PRO A 159 6.81 10.93 20.29
C PRO A 159 5.86 10.16 21.21
N ALA A 160 4.66 10.72 21.47
CA ALA A 160 3.64 10.04 22.30
C ALA A 160 3.10 8.79 21.59
N VAL A 161 2.83 8.86 20.27
CA VAL A 161 2.36 7.72 19.46
C VAL A 161 3.42 6.61 19.39
N ARG A 162 4.70 7.01 19.26
CA ARG A 162 5.79 6.04 19.33
C ARG A 162 5.83 5.32 20.69
N ARG A 163 5.72 6.06 21.78
CA ARG A 163 5.70 5.48 23.14
C ARG A 163 4.52 4.53 23.29
N PHE A 164 3.33 4.97 22.92
CA PHE A 164 2.12 4.15 22.92
C PHE A 164 2.32 2.81 22.17
N ALA A 165 2.90 2.85 20.97
CA ALA A 165 3.12 1.64 20.20
C ALA A 165 4.18 0.70 20.81
N LEU A 166 5.21 1.25 21.47
CA LEU A 166 6.19 0.47 22.21
C LEU A 166 5.56 -0.19 23.43
N ASP A 167 4.80 0.56 24.23
CA ASP A 167 4.09 0.06 25.41
C ASP A 167 3.12 -1.07 25.03
N ASN A 168 2.38 -0.89 23.93
CA ASN A 168 1.52 -1.94 23.37
C ASN A 168 2.31 -3.21 23.00
N ALA A 169 3.46 -3.07 22.36
CA ALA A 169 4.28 -4.20 21.99
C ALA A 169 4.85 -4.95 23.22
N GLU A 170 5.23 -4.23 24.27
CA GLU A 170 5.69 -4.80 25.56
C GLU A 170 4.55 -5.57 26.27
N HIS A 171 3.31 -5.08 26.16
CA HIS A 171 2.12 -5.73 26.71
C HIS A 171 1.52 -6.82 25.80
N GLY A 172 2.25 -7.23 24.75
CA GLY A 172 1.85 -8.34 23.90
C GLY A 172 0.82 -7.99 22.80
N ILE A 173 0.54 -6.71 22.56
CA ILE A 173 -0.33 -6.28 21.46
C ILE A 173 0.45 -6.35 20.15
N ARG A 174 0.22 -7.43 19.37
CA ARG A 174 0.96 -7.82 18.16
C ARG A 174 0.16 -7.58 16.87
N THR A 175 -0.74 -6.59 16.88
CA THR A 175 -1.60 -6.32 15.73
C THR A 175 -0.82 -5.74 14.54
N PRO A 176 -1.31 -5.91 13.30
CA PRO A 176 -0.70 -5.27 12.13
C PRO A 176 -0.61 -3.76 12.27
N GLU A 177 -1.63 -3.12 12.82
CA GLU A 177 -1.73 -1.68 13.00
C GLU A 177 -0.64 -1.18 13.98
N ASN A 178 -0.43 -1.88 15.10
CA ASN A 178 0.64 -1.52 16.04
C ASN A 178 2.02 -1.64 15.39
N PHE A 179 2.23 -2.66 14.55
CA PHE A 179 3.48 -2.81 13.78
C PHE A 179 3.66 -1.65 12.80
N ALA A 180 2.61 -1.26 12.07
CA ALA A 180 2.64 -0.13 11.14
C ALA A 180 3.00 1.19 11.85
N ILE A 181 2.45 1.43 13.06
CA ILE A 181 2.77 2.59 13.90
C ILE A 181 4.25 2.57 14.33
N LEU A 182 4.77 1.41 14.75
CA LEU A 182 6.18 1.25 15.11
C LEU A 182 7.10 1.55 13.92
N VAL A 183 6.75 1.07 12.73
CA VAL A 183 7.49 1.35 11.49
C VAL A 183 7.46 2.82 11.13
N THR A 184 6.30 3.48 11.20
CA THR A 184 6.13 4.91 10.91
C THR A 184 6.92 5.78 11.89
N ASN A 185 7.03 5.34 13.15
CA ASN A 185 7.76 6.03 14.22
C ASN A 185 9.14 5.41 14.51
N TYR A 186 9.67 4.62 13.59
CA TYR A 186 10.91 3.89 13.76
C TYR A 186 12.09 4.77 14.17
N ALA A 187 12.84 4.31 15.15
CA ALA A 187 14.17 4.80 15.47
C ALA A 187 15.18 3.63 15.44
N PRO A 188 16.48 3.87 15.12
CA PRO A 188 17.47 2.79 15.01
C PRO A 188 17.57 1.87 16.22
N LYS A 189 17.30 2.38 17.42
CA LYS A 189 17.27 1.60 18.67
C LYS A 189 16.13 0.57 18.74
N ASP A 190 15.13 0.69 17.88
CA ASP A 190 13.97 -0.22 17.83
C ASP A 190 14.20 -1.41 16.89
N SER A 191 15.38 -1.50 16.28
CA SER A 191 15.72 -2.52 15.26
C SER A 191 15.46 -3.95 15.74
N THR A 192 15.93 -4.27 16.95
CA THR A 192 15.76 -5.61 17.53
C THR A 192 14.29 -5.95 17.78
N LEU A 193 13.50 -4.99 18.25
CA LEU A 193 12.08 -5.21 18.47
C LEU A 193 11.34 -5.47 17.15
N LEU A 194 11.54 -4.62 16.14
CA LEU A 194 10.89 -4.83 14.83
C LEU A 194 11.29 -6.16 14.18
N GLU A 195 12.57 -6.54 14.30
CA GLU A 195 13.02 -7.83 13.82
C GLU A 195 12.35 -8.99 14.55
N ALA A 196 12.25 -8.93 15.89
CA ALA A 196 11.58 -9.94 16.68
C ALA A 196 10.12 -10.10 16.29
N LEU A 197 9.39 -8.99 16.13
CA LEU A 197 7.99 -8.98 15.71
C LEU A 197 7.78 -9.57 14.30
N LEU A 198 8.68 -9.29 13.38
CA LEU A 198 8.62 -9.88 12.03
C LEU A 198 8.93 -11.39 12.07
N ARG A 199 9.94 -11.81 12.85
CA ARG A 199 10.27 -13.22 13.03
C ARG A 199 9.17 -14.03 13.73
N GLU A 200 8.44 -13.43 14.67
CA GLU A 200 7.25 -14.06 15.28
C GLU A 200 6.19 -14.40 14.22
N ARG A 201 5.89 -13.47 13.29
CA ARG A 201 4.95 -13.71 12.17
C ARG A 201 5.45 -14.81 11.24
N ILE A 202 6.74 -14.79 10.89
CA ILE A 202 7.37 -15.81 10.07
C ILE A 202 7.26 -17.20 10.74
N ALA A 203 7.57 -17.30 12.03
CA ALA A 203 7.48 -18.54 12.81
C ALA A 203 6.04 -19.06 12.91
N ALA A 204 5.06 -18.14 13.03
CA ALA A 204 3.63 -18.46 13.01
C ALA A 204 3.09 -18.81 11.62
N LYS A 205 3.90 -18.66 10.55
CA LYS A 205 3.49 -18.81 9.15
C LYS A 205 2.35 -17.87 8.76
N ASP A 206 2.29 -16.72 9.41
CA ASP A 206 1.35 -15.63 9.10
C ASP A 206 1.84 -14.87 7.85
N TRP A 207 1.67 -15.49 6.68
CA TRP A 207 2.19 -14.96 5.43
C TRP A 207 1.52 -13.65 5.00
N ASP A 208 0.26 -13.48 5.32
CA ASP A 208 -0.46 -12.22 5.08
C ASP A 208 0.10 -11.11 5.98
N GLY A 209 0.34 -11.41 7.25
CA GLY A 209 0.99 -10.48 8.18
C GLY A 209 2.42 -10.13 7.79
N VAL A 210 3.20 -11.08 7.25
CA VAL A 210 4.54 -10.81 6.68
C VAL A 210 4.45 -9.90 5.46
N HIS A 211 3.48 -10.14 4.58
CA HIS A 211 3.24 -9.31 3.40
C HIS A 211 2.88 -7.87 3.80
N VAL A 212 1.92 -7.69 4.72
CA VAL A 212 1.49 -6.36 5.20
C VAL A 212 2.65 -5.65 5.89
N ALA A 213 3.39 -6.32 6.78
CA ALA A 213 4.58 -5.75 7.43
C ALA A 213 5.63 -5.30 6.40
N GLY A 214 5.83 -6.07 5.32
CA GLY A 214 6.69 -5.68 4.21
C GLY A 214 6.24 -4.39 3.54
N MET A 215 4.95 -4.24 3.27
CA MET A 215 4.37 -3.03 2.69
C MET A 215 4.58 -1.80 3.59
N ASP A 216 4.43 -1.95 4.91
CA ASP A 216 4.68 -0.88 5.87
C ASP A 216 6.16 -0.46 5.87
N ILE A 217 7.06 -1.44 5.90
CA ILE A 217 8.51 -1.18 5.84
C ILE A 217 8.87 -0.48 4.53
N TYR A 218 8.36 -0.93 3.38
CA TYR A 218 8.67 -0.32 2.08
C TYR A 218 8.20 1.12 1.96
N ARG A 219 7.11 1.50 2.64
CA ARG A 219 6.65 2.91 2.71
C ARG A 219 7.71 3.85 3.26
N THR A 220 8.57 3.39 4.18
CA THR A 220 9.65 4.23 4.74
C THR A 220 10.72 4.60 3.70
N PHE A 221 10.89 3.79 2.64
CA PHE A 221 11.88 4.03 1.59
C PHE A 221 11.38 4.93 0.45
N ASN A 222 10.15 5.43 0.55
CA ASN A 222 9.60 6.33 -0.45
C ASN A 222 10.42 7.63 -0.54
N LYS A 223 10.53 8.17 -1.76
CA LYS A 223 11.24 9.41 -2.00
C LYS A 223 10.64 10.55 -1.17
N GLY A 224 11.46 11.25 -0.42
CA GLY A 224 11.02 12.32 0.48
C GLY A 224 10.63 11.88 1.88
N SER A 225 10.66 10.59 2.18
CA SER A 225 10.46 10.11 3.55
C SER A 225 11.58 10.62 4.46
N THR A 226 11.20 11.16 5.61
CA THR A 226 12.11 11.56 6.69
C THR A 226 12.26 10.49 7.77
N ILE A 227 11.57 9.35 7.59
CA ILE A 227 11.62 8.22 8.51
C ILE A 227 12.95 7.49 8.32
N PRO A 228 13.70 7.19 9.40
CA PRO A 228 14.84 6.28 9.30
C PRO A 228 14.42 4.93 8.73
N HIS A 229 15.25 4.35 7.85
CA HIS A 229 14.87 3.14 7.15
C HIS A 229 15.30 1.89 7.95
N PRO A 230 14.39 0.96 8.28
CA PRO A 230 14.73 -0.32 8.91
C PRO A 230 15.33 -1.30 7.90
N LYS A 231 16.42 -0.89 7.24
CA LYS A 231 17.07 -1.63 6.13
C LYS A 231 17.56 -3.02 6.50
N HIS A 232 17.79 -3.28 7.79
CA HIS A 232 18.21 -4.58 8.30
C HIS A 232 17.11 -5.66 8.17
N LEU A 233 15.84 -5.24 7.99
CA LEU A 233 14.71 -6.15 7.76
C LEU A 233 14.55 -6.58 6.30
N LEU A 234 15.22 -5.89 5.35
CA LEU A 234 15.09 -6.20 3.93
C LEU A 234 15.50 -7.62 3.55
N PRO A 235 16.60 -8.20 4.11
CA PRO A 235 16.94 -9.60 3.85
C PRO A 235 15.86 -10.59 4.31
N LEU A 236 15.26 -10.37 5.49
CA LEU A 236 14.16 -11.21 5.99
C LEU A 236 12.93 -11.10 5.07
N LEU A 237 12.59 -9.90 4.61
CA LEU A 237 11.48 -9.70 3.68
C LEU A 237 11.77 -10.36 2.33
N TYR A 238 13.00 -10.31 1.83
CA TYR A 238 13.39 -11.02 0.62
C TYR A 238 13.19 -12.53 0.75
N GLU A 239 13.64 -13.11 1.85
CA GLU A 239 13.62 -14.55 2.09
C GLU A 239 12.21 -15.09 2.34
N TYR A 240 11.39 -14.36 3.13
CA TYR A 240 10.13 -14.90 3.65
C TYR A 240 8.85 -14.34 3.03
N THR A 241 8.92 -13.29 2.20
CA THR A 241 7.69 -12.79 1.58
C THR A 241 7.18 -13.75 0.48
N PRO A 242 5.91 -14.16 0.51
CA PRO A 242 5.35 -15.01 -0.54
C PRO A 242 5.11 -14.24 -1.85
N CYS A 243 5.04 -12.93 -1.79
CA CYS A 243 4.69 -12.06 -2.91
C CYS A 243 5.93 -11.73 -3.75
N SER A 244 5.93 -12.11 -5.03
CA SER A 244 7.03 -11.84 -5.96
C SER A 244 7.28 -10.34 -6.19
N PHE A 245 6.23 -9.50 -6.15
CA PHE A 245 6.38 -8.04 -6.23
C PHE A 245 7.05 -7.46 -4.97
N CYS A 246 6.72 -8.00 -3.79
CA CYS A 246 7.37 -7.58 -2.56
C CYS A 246 8.83 -8.01 -2.55
N ARG A 247 9.19 -9.21 -3.06
CA ARG A 247 10.58 -9.62 -3.23
C ARG A 247 11.33 -8.71 -4.19
N GLU A 248 10.73 -8.34 -5.33
CA GLU A 248 11.32 -7.37 -6.24
C GLU A 248 11.61 -6.03 -5.54
N THR A 249 10.65 -5.54 -4.75
CA THR A 249 10.81 -4.32 -3.97
C THR A 249 11.95 -4.44 -2.96
N ALA A 250 12.04 -5.58 -2.25
CA ALA A 250 13.14 -5.85 -1.32
C ALA A 250 14.49 -5.83 -2.05
N VAL A 251 14.64 -6.55 -3.17
CA VAL A 251 15.86 -6.58 -3.99
C VAL A 251 16.26 -5.18 -4.45
N CYS A 252 15.30 -4.38 -4.92
CA CYS A 252 15.56 -3.00 -5.33
C CYS A 252 16.10 -2.14 -4.19
N HIS A 253 15.51 -2.24 -3.00
CA HIS A 253 15.96 -1.50 -1.82
C HIS A 253 17.30 -2.04 -1.30
N MET A 254 17.47 -3.36 -1.22
CA MET A 254 18.75 -3.98 -0.86
C MET A 254 19.89 -3.51 -1.77
N SER A 255 19.64 -3.39 -3.08
CA SER A 255 20.60 -2.85 -4.01
C SER A 255 21.01 -1.42 -3.70
N ARG A 256 20.03 -0.54 -3.46
CA ARG A 256 20.26 0.88 -3.15
C ARG A 256 21.05 1.06 -1.85
N HIS A 257 20.86 0.16 -0.90
CA HIS A 257 21.50 0.18 0.43
C HIS A 257 22.75 -0.70 0.53
N LYS A 258 23.23 -1.28 -0.61
CA LYS A 258 24.43 -2.13 -0.66
C LYS A 258 24.35 -3.38 0.21
N LEU A 259 23.15 -3.97 0.30
CA LEU A 259 22.87 -5.19 1.05
C LEU A 259 22.80 -6.44 0.16
N LEU A 260 22.85 -6.30 -1.16
CA LEU A 260 22.88 -7.45 -2.07
C LEU A 260 24.27 -8.07 -2.09
N THR A 261 24.32 -9.34 -1.70
CA THR A 261 25.52 -10.17 -1.86
C THR A 261 25.51 -10.88 -3.21
N LYS A 262 26.63 -11.50 -3.56
CA LYS A 262 26.73 -12.30 -4.79
C LYS A 262 25.80 -13.51 -4.73
N GLU A 263 25.73 -14.16 -3.57
CA GLU A 263 24.90 -15.34 -3.32
C GLU A 263 23.42 -15.00 -3.53
N ILE A 264 22.92 -13.88 -3.00
CA ILE A 264 21.54 -13.42 -3.22
C ILE A 264 21.30 -13.12 -4.69
N LEU A 265 22.26 -12.54 -5.42
CA LEU A 265 22.12 -12.30 -6.84
C LEU A 265 22.08 -13.62 -7.65
N GLU A 266 22.87 -14.61 -7.28
CA GLU A 266 22.85 -15.94 -7.90
C GLU A 266 21.51 -16.65 -7.65
N GLU A 267 20.95 -16.56 -6.44
CA GLU A 267 19.62 -17.05 -6.11
C GLU A 267 18.51 -16.33 -6.91
N CYS A 268 18.61 -15.03 -7.06
CA CYS A 268 17.69 -14.21 -7.86
C CYS A 268 17.59 -14.64 -9.33
N LEU A 269 18.56 -15.36 -9.89
CA LEU A 269 18.49 -15.91 -11.26
C LEU A 269 17.35 -16.93 -11.42
N TYR A 270 16.90 -17.53 -10.33
CA TYR A 270 15.87 -18.57 -10.30
C TYR A 270 14.53 -18.07 -9.75
N ASP A 271 14.39 -16.76 -9.46
CA ASP A 271 13.14 -16.20 -8.97
C ASP A 271 12.00 -16.36 -9.99
N SER A 272 10.77 -16.49 -9.52
CA SER A 272 9.59 -16.52 -10.37
C SER A 272 9.33 -15.20 -11.10
N ASN A 273 9.85 -14.07 -10.59
CA ASN A 273 9.71 -12.74 -11.16
C ASN A 273 10.81 -12.47 -12.21
N ASP A 274 10.41 -12.22 -13.45
CA ASP A 274 11.32 -11.92 -14.57
C ASP A 274 12.18 -10.68 -14.36
N GLU A 275 11.67 -9.67 -13.68
CA GLU A 275 12.42 -8.42 -13.43
C GLU A 275 13.57 -8.68 -12.46
N ILE A 276 13.34 -9.53 -11.43
CA ILE A 276 14.38 -9.95 -10.50
C ILE A 276 15.47 -10.73 -11.24
N ARG A 277 15.07 -11.73 -12.08
CA ARG A 277 16.03 -12.53 -12.84
C ARG A 277 16.89 -11.66 -13.77
N ARG A 278 16.27 -10.76 -14.53
CA ARG A 278 16.99 -9.84 -15.43
C ARG A 278 17.91 -8.89 -14.70
N TYR A 279 17.44 -8.40 -13.55
CA TYR A 279 18.26 -7.54 -12.71
C TYR A 279 19.52 -8.26 -12.22
N ALA A 280 19.36 -9.49 -11.69
CA ALA A 280 20.46 -10.31 -11.20
C ALA A 280 21.48 -10.61 -12.32
N GLN A 281 21.02 -11.07 -13.48
CA GLN A 281 21.87 -11.35 -14.62
C GLN A 281 22.70 -10.13 -15.05
N LYS A 282 22.06 -8.94 -15.11
CA LYS A 282 22.77 -7.69 -15.44
C LYS A 282 23.81 -7.29 -14.41
N ARG A 283 23.62 -7.67 -13.14
CA ARG A 283 24.54 -7.33 -12.04
C ARG A 283 25.71 -8.29 -11.98
N LEU A 284 25.49 -9.57 -12.20
CA LEU A 284 26.53 -10.61 -12.17
C LEU A 284 27.46 -10.54 -13.38
N ASN A 285 27.00 -9.99 -14.51
CA ASN A 285 27.80 -9.81 -15.73
C ASN A 285 28.61 -8.50 -15.75
N LYS A 286 28.61 -7.73 -14.67
CA LYS A 286 29.43 -6.52 -14.50
C LYS A 286 30.65 -6.77 -13.61
#